data_2396d0630269b7a61a0a61ef25ac8621
#
_entry.id   2396d0630269b7a61a0a61ef25ac8621
#
_cell.length_a   1.000
_cell.length_b   1.000
_cell.length_c   1.000
_cell.angle_alpha   90.00
_cell.angle_beta   90.00
_cell.angle_gamma   90.00
#
_symmetry.space_group_name_H-M   'P 1'
#
loop_
_entity.id
_entity.type
_entity.pdbx_description
1 polymer ?
#
loop_
_entity_poly.entity_id
_entity_poly.type
_entity_poly.pdbx_seq_one_letter_code
_entity_poly.pdbx_strand_id
1 'polypeptide(L)'
;MKLAVASGRPENVVGLHFFNPVPVMRLVELIPSIVTSADVADRAEDFVTDGLGKRVIRSQDRAGFIVNALFVPYVLAAIRMLESGFASADDIDAGMVEGCSHPMGPLALADMIGLDTVEAVADSMYAEFKEPLYAPPPLLSRMVEAGLLGRKVGRGFFNYAK
;
A
#
# COMPACT_ATOMS: atom_id res chain seq x y z
N MET A 1 -12.86 -11.92 -2.43
CA MET A 1 -13.80 -12.95 -2.93
C MET A 1 -13.39 -14.38 -2.59
N LYS A 2 -12.17 -14.86 -2.88
CA LYS A 2 -11.72 -16.26 -2.61
C LYS A 2 -11.92 -16.67 -1.14
N LEU A 3 -11.55 -15.82 -0.19
CA LEU A 3 -11.74 -16.11 1.25
C LEU A 3 -13.21 -16.18 1.65
N ALA A 4 -14.05 -15.31 1.07
CA ALA A 4 -15.48 -15.31 1.34
C ALA A 4 -16.12 -16.67 0.91
N VAL A 5 -15.82 -17.13 -0.30
CA VAL A 5 -16.32 -18.43 -0.79
C VAL A 5 -15.80 -19.58 0.07
N ALA A 6 -14.52 -19.56 0.45
CA ALA A 6 -13.91 -20.60 1.28
C ALA A 6 -14.52 -20.71 2.69
N SER A 7 -15.15 -19.64 3.20
CA SER A 7 -15.82 -19.66 4.52
C SER A 7 -17.11 -20.48 4.56
N GLY A 8 -17.68 -20.81 3.40
CA GLY A 8 -19.00 -21.45 3.29
C GLY A 8 -20.20 -20.54 3.61
N ARG A 9 -19.95 -19.28 4.00
CA ARG A 9 -20.95 -18.23 4.28
C ARG A 9 -20.48 -16.87 3.74
N PRO A 10 -20.32 -16.74 2.40
CA PRO A 10 -19.71 -15.59 1.78
C PRO A 10 -20.41 -14.27 2.06
N GLU A 11 -21.74 -14.28 2.30
CA GLU A 11 -22.54 -13.13 2.67
C GLU A 11 -22.16 -12.54 4.04
N ASN A 12 -21.52 -13.34 4.91
CA ASN A 12 -21.09 -12.95 6.24
C ASN A 12 -19.60 -12.55 6.32
N VAL A 13 -18.93 -12.40 5.18
CA VAL A 13 -17.52 -12.03 5.12
C VAL A 13 -17.34 -10.63 4.58
N VAL A 14 -16.53 -9.84 5.28
CA VAL A 14 -16.11 -8.49 4.87
C VAL A 14 -14.63 -8.30 5.17
N GLY A 15 -13.92 -7.58 4.31
CA GLY A 15 -12.52 -7.21 4.52
C GLY A 15 -12.38 -5.94 5.35
N LEU A 16 -11.38 -5.92 6.25
CA LEU A 16 -10.94 -4.73 6.96
C LEU A 16 -9.44 -4.58 6.74
N HIS A 17 -9.05 -3.52 6.03
CA HIS A 17 -7.65 -3.21 5.78
C HIS A 17 -7.17 -2.12 6.72
N PHE A 18 -6.29 -2.48 7.65
CA PHE A 18 -5.65 -1.58 8.60
C PHE A 18 -4.30 -1.12 8.07
N PHE A 19 -3.91 0.09 8.46
CA PHE A 19 -2.59 0.67 8.12
C PHE A 19 -1.64 0.57 9.32
N ASN A 20 -0.39 0.22 9.05
CA ASN A 20 0.64 0.10 10.08
C ASN A 20 1.25 1.48 10.42
N PRO A 21 1.53 1.74 11.71
CA PRO A 21 1.23 0.93 12.91
C PRO A 21 -0.26 1.00 13.27
N VAL A 22 -0.92 -0.15 13.38
CA VAL A 22 -2.38 -0.23 13.60
C VAL A 22 -2.88 0.61 14.80
N PRO A 23 -2.21 0.65 15.95
CA PRO A 23 -2.69 1.48 17.07
C PRO A 23 -2.67 2.99 16.79
N VAL A 24 -1.79 3.45 15.88
CA VAL A 24 -1.57 4.88 15.59
C VAL A 24 -2.41 5.36 14.41
N MET A 25 -2.48 4.56 13.35
CA MET A 25 -3.18 4.94 12.12
C MET A 25 -4.69 4.91 12.33
N ARG A 26 -5.34 6.02 11.97
CA ARG A 26 -6.78 6.19 12.22
C ARG A 26 -7.67 5.60 11.13
N LEU A 27 -7.12 5.39 9.93
CA LEU A 27 -7.88 4.94 8.76
C LEU A 27 -8.02 3.42 8.74
N VAL A 28 -9.20 2.95 8.33
CA VAL A 28 -9.48 1.56 7.96
C VAL A 28 -10.27 1.58 6.66
N GLU A 29 -9.87 0.78 5.68
CA GLU A 29 -10.67 0.51 4.50
C GLU A 29 -11.58 -0.68 4.76
N LEU A 30 -12.89 -0.49 4.60
CA LEU A 30 -13.91 -1.52 4.66
C LEU A 30 -14.18 -2.04 3.24
N ILE A 31 -14.01 -3.34 3.04
CA ILE A 31 -14.04 -3.96 1.71
C ILE A 31 -15.13 -5.04 1.68
N PRO A 32 -16.40 -4.70 1.42
CA PRO A 32 -17.42 -5.68 1.12
C PRO A 32 -17.15 -6.30 -0.25
N SER A 33 -17.33 -7.61 -0.34
CA SER A 33 -17.36 -8.32 -1.62
C SER A 33 -18.71 -8.12 -2.32
N ILE A 34 -18.84 -8.58 -3.56
CA ILE A 34 -20.09 -8.50 -4.31
C ILE A 34 -21.24 -9.31 -3.71
N VAL A 35 -20.96 -10.20 -2.75
CA VAL A 35 -21.93 -11.05 -2.07
C VAL A 35 -22.06 -10.74 -0.58
N THR A 36 -21.26 -9.84 -0.03
CA THR A 36 -21.36 -9.42 1.38
C THR A 36 -22.72 -8.76 1.61
N SER A 37 -23.45 -9.17 2.65
CA SER A 37 -24.72 -8.55 3.00
C SER A 37 -24.50 -7.13 3.57
N ALA A 38 -25.46 -6.24 3.34
CA ALA A 38 -25.40 -4.86 3.83
C ALA A 38 -25.30 -4.81 5.35
N ASP A 39 -26.08 -5.63 6.07
CA ASP A 39 -26.05 -5.73 7.53
C ASP A 39 -24.65 -6.09 8.06
N VAL A 40 -23.95 -7.02 7.42
CA VAL A 40 -22.59 -7.39 7.83
C VAL A 40 -21.61 -6.25 7.60
N ALA A 41 -21.74 -5.55 6.47
CA ALA A 41 -20.90 -4.38 6.18
C ALA A 41 -21.13 -3.24 7.19
N ASP A 42 -22.40 -2.94 7.50
CA ASP A 42 -22.77 -1.87 8.44
C ASP A 42 -22.30 -2.21 9.88
N ARG A 43 -22.51 -3.44 10.34
CA ARG A 43 -22.00 -3.89 11.65
C ARG A 43 -20.48 -3.84 11.75
N ALA A 44 -19.77 -4.13 10.66
CA ALA A 44 -18.31 -4.03 10.62
C ALA A 44 -17.85 -2.57 10.67
N GLU A 45 -18.58 -1.66 10.01
CA GLU A 45 -18.33 -0.21 10.09
C GLU A 45 -18.56 0.31 11.52
N ASP A 46 -19.68 -0.04 12.16
CA ASP A 46 -19.98 0.35 13.54
C ASP A 46 -18.91 -0.18 14.51
N PHE A 47 -18.46 -1.42 14.31
CA PHE A 47 -17.36 -1.98 15.12
C PHE A 47 -16.07 -1.16 14.99
N VAL A 48 -15.72 -0.74 13.78
CA VAL A 48 -14.49 0.05 13.53
C VAL A 48 -14.64 1.48 14.03
N THR A 49 -15.80 2.12 13.82
CA THR A 49 -16.03 3.52 14.23
C THR A 49 -16.27 3.64 15.72
N ASP A 50 -17.22 2.92 16.26
CA ASP A 50 -17.64 3.04 17.65
C ASP A 50 -16.79 2.18 18.59
N GLY A 51 -16.44 0.96 18.15
CA GLY A 51 -15.64 0.03 18.97
C GLY A 51 -14.14 0.36 18.99
N LEU A 52 -13.57 0.78 17.86
CA LEU A 52 -12.13 1.06 17.74
C LEU A 52 -11.80 2.56 17.63
N GLY A 53 -12.78 3.45 17.52
CA GLY A 53 -12.59 4.89 17.39
C GLY A 53 -11.83 5.29 16.12
N LYS A 54 -11.92 4.50 15.05
CA LYS A 54 -11.21 4.71 13.78
C LYS A 54 -12.13 5.26 12.70
N ARG A 55 -11.54 5.91 11.69
CA ARG A 55 -12.26 6.39 10.51
C ARG A 55 -12.37 5.28 9.47
N VAL A 56 -13.57 5.01 8.98
CA VAL A 56 -13.81 4.08 7.88
C VAL A 56 -13.96 4.81 6.55
N ILE A 57 -13.39 4.24 5.50
CA ILE A 57 -13.76 4.50 4.12
C ILE A 57 -14.16 3.17 3.47
N ARG A 58 -15.19 3.19 2.62
CA ARG A 58 -15.64 1.99 1.90
C ARG A 58 -14.93 1.88 0.55
N SER A 59 -14.41 0.71 0.25
CA SER A 59 -13.75 0.38 -1.02
C SER A 59 -14.38 -0.86 -1.63
N GLN A 60 -14.22 -1.04 -2.93
CA GLN A 60 -14.55 -2.30 -3.61
C GLN A 60 -13.46 -3.35 -3.39
N ASP A 61 -13.82 -4.64 -3.51
CA ASP A 61 -12.88 -5.77 -3.44
C ASP A 61 -12.06 -5.85 -4.76
N ARG A 62 -11.05 -4.98 -4.85
CA ARG A 62 -10.09 -4.90 -5.95
C ARG A 62 -8.68 -4.75 -5.39
N ALA A 63 -7.67 -5.24 -6.11
CA ALA A 63 -6.28 -5.09 -5.69
C ALA A 63 -5.90 -3.61 -5.46
N GLY A 64 -5.24 -3.34 -4.33
CA GLY A 64 -4.81 -2.00 -3.93
C GLY A 64 -5.89 -1.17 -3.24
N PHE A 65 -7.15 -1.57 -3.25
CA PHE A 65 -8.30 -0.83 -2.69
C PHE A 65 -8.29 0.64 -3.12
N ILE A 66 -8.32 1.61 -2.20
CA ILE A 66 -8.22 3.04 -2.54
C ILE A 66 -6.78 3.54 -2.35
N VAL A 67 -6.22 3.33 -1.15
CA VAL A 67 -4.93 3.96 -0.80
C VAL A 67 -3.80 3.39 -1.63
N ASN A 68 -3.65 2.06 -1.69
CA ASN A 68 -2.56 1.46 -2.45
C ASN A 68 -2.75 1.62 -3.96
N ALA A 69 -4.00 1.74 -4.46
CA ALA A 69 -4.27 2.00 -5.88
C ALA A 69 -3.71 3.35 -6.36
N LEU A 70 -3.60 4.34 -5.45
CA LEU A 70 -2.96 5.63 -5.72
C LEU A 70 -1.49 5.65 -5.33
N PHE A 71 -1.19 5.08 -4.18
CA PHE A 71 0.14 5.10 -3.59
C PHE A 71 1.17 4.29 -4.39
N VAL A 72 0.84 3.05 -4.75
CA VAL A 72 1.81 2.16 -5.41
C VAL A 72 2.25 2.71 -6.76
N PRO A 73 1.39 3.13 -7.69
CA PRO A 73 1.83 3.76 -8.94
C PRO A 73 2.70 5.01 -8.74
N TYR A 74 2.37 5.82 -7.73
CA TYR A 74 3.17 7.00 -7.39
C TYR A 74 4.60 6.62 -6.98
N VAL A 75 4.75 5.64 -6.08
CA VAL A 75 6.07 5.16 -5.66
C VAL A 75 6.82 4.50 -6.81
N LEU A 76 6.15 3.65 -7.61
CA LEU A 76 6.77 3.00 -8.76
C LEU A 76 7.23 4.02 -9.80
N ALA A 77 6.51 5.13 -9.99
CA ALA A 77 6.95 6.22 -10.88
C ALA A 77 8.23 6.88 -10.36
N ALA A 78 8.36 7.12 -9.06
CA ALA A 78 9.57 7.65 -8.44
C ALA A 78 10.76 6.68 -8.60
N ILE A 79 10.53 5.38 -8.40
CA ILE A 79 11.57 4.35 -8.59
C ILE A 79 12.04 4.28 -10.05
N ARG A 80 11.12 4.36 -11.03
CA ARG A 80 11.48 4.40 -12.45
C ARG A 80 12.28 5.65 -12.81
N MET A 81 11.94 6.79 -12.20
CA MET A 81 12.71 8.04 -12.41
C MET A 81 14.14 7.91 -11.89
N LEU A 82 14.32 7.31 -10.70
CA LEU A 82 15.65 6.99 -10.14
C LEU A 82 16.40 5.99 -11.02
N GLU A 83 15.76 4.88 -11.42
CA GLU A 83 16.35 3.82 -12.23
C GLU A 83 16.87 4.33 -13.58
N SER A 84 16.14 5.24 -14.20
CA SER A 84 16.52 5.86 -15.48
C SER A 84 17.67 6.87 -15.35
N GLY A 85 18.09 7.21 -14.13
CA GLY A 85 19.11 8.24 -13.87
C GLY A 85 18.62 9.66 -14.16
N PHE A 86 17.29 9.88 -14.25
CA PHE A 86 16.72 11.21 -14.52
C PHE A 86 16.95 12.19 -13.35
N ALA A 87 16.84 11.70 -12.11
CA ALA A 87 17.10 12.49 -10.90
C ALA A 87 17.67 11.59 -9.80
N SER A 88 18.35 12.21 -8.81
CA SER A 88 18.81 11.51 -7.62
C SER A 88 17.65 11.19 -6.66
N ALA A 89 17.85 10.24 -5.75
CA ALA A 89 16.85 9.91 -4.74
C ALA A 89 16.52 11.12 -3.85
N ASP A 90 17.54 11.90 -3.49
CA ASP A 90 17.39 13.12 -2.67
C ASP A 90 16.55 14.17 -3.42
N ASP A 91 16.82 14.42 -4.71
CA ASP A 91 16.08 15.41 -5.49
C ASP A 91 14.62 14.99 -5.74
N ILE A 92 14.36 13.71 -5.99
CA ILE A 92 13.00 13.18 -6.14
C ILE A 92 12.19 13.41 -4.87
N ASP A 93 12.76 13.04 -3.72
CA ASP A 93 12.06 13.18 -2.44
C ASP A 93 11.92 14.66 -2.03
N ALA A 94 12.96 15.47 -2.18
CA ALA A 94 12.89 16.91 -1.93
C ALA A 94 11.84 17.60 -2.81
N GLY A 95 11.78 17.26 -4.10
CA GLY A 95 10.78 17.80 -5.02
C GLY A 95 9.34 17.56 -4.55
N MET A 96 9.04 16.37 -4.00
CA MET A 96 7.70 16.08 -3.48
C MET A 96 7.42 16.70 -2.11
N VAL A 97 8.43 16.75 -1.24
CA VAL A 97 8.30 17.38 0.08
C VAL A 97 8.14 18.91 -0.04
N GLU A 98 9.02 19.56 -0.76
CA GLU A 98 9.05 21.02 -0.83
C GLU A 98 8.14 21.58 -1.93
N GLY A 99 8.02 20.88 -3.07
CA GLY A 99 7.19 21.32 -4.19
C GLY A 99 5.71 21.00 -4.04
N CYS A 100 5.36 19.89 -3.35
CA CYS A 100 4.00 19.42 -3.18
C CYS A 100 3.53 19.37 -1.71
N SER A 101 4.37 19.81 -0.77
CA SER A 101 4.08 19.78 0.67
C SER A 101 3.76 18.39 1.21
N HIS A 102 4.35 17.36 0.64
CA HIS A 102 4.22 16.00 1.18
C HIS A 102 5.01 15.87 2.50
N PRO A 103 4.48 15.16 3.50
CA PRO A 103 5.18 14.99 4.78
C PRO A 103 6.45 14.14 4.66
N MET A 104 6.58 13.38 3.57
CA MET A 104 7.72 12.50 3.27
C MET A 104 7.78 12.28 1.76
N GLY A 105 9.00 12.17 1.21
CA GLY A 105 9.18 11.84 -0.19
C GLY A 105 8.84 10.37 -0.51
N PRO A 106 8.59 10.04 -1.78
CA PRO A 106 8.11 8.71 -2.18
C PRO A 106 9.11 7.59 -1.89
N LEU A 107 10.40 7.83 -2.04
CA LEU A 107 11.43 6.81 -1.85
C LEU A 107 11.69 6.57 -0.35
N ALA A 108 11.72 7.62 0.47
CA ALA A 108 11.79 7.47 1.94
C ALA A 108 10.53 6.80 2.51
N LEU A 109 9.36 7.04 1.91
CA LEU A 109 8.10 6.40 2.29
C LEU A 109 8.12 4.90 1.91
N ALA A 110 8.63 4.55 0.73
CA ALA A 110 8.83 3.17 0.32
C ALA A 110 9.77 2.42 1.29
N ASP A 111 10.88 3.05 1.67
CA ASP A 111 11.82 2.50 2.66
C ASP A 111 11.19 2.32 4.05
N MET A 112 10.27 3.22 4.43
CA MET A 112 9.56 3.12 5.70
C MET A 112 8.57 1.95 5.71
N ILE A 113 7.86 1.72 4.61
CA ILE A 113 6.90 0.62 4.45
C ILE A 113 7.62 -0.72 4.33
N GLY A 114 8.73 -0.73 3.63
CA GLY A 114 9.51 -1.91 3.25
C GLY A 114 9.34 -2.24 1.77
N LEU A 115 10.46 -2.33 1.06
CA LEU A 115 10.49 -2.50 -0.39
C LEU A 115 9.88 -3.84 -0.83
N ASP A 116 10.04 -4.90 -0.05
CA ASP A 116 9.37 -6.18 -0.24
C ASP A 116 7.84 -6.09 -0.16
N THR A 117 7.33 -5.27 0.76
CA THR A 117 5.89 -5.01 0.86
C THR A 117 5.38 -4.22 -0.35
N VAL A 118 6.12 -3.19 -0.76
CA VAL A 118 5.78 -2.39 -1.97
C VAL A 118 5.75 -3.27 -3.21
N GLU A 119 6.76 -4.13 -3.39
CA GLU A 119 6.84 -5.07 -4.51
C GLU A 119 5.66 -6.05 -4.51
N ALA A 120 5.38 -6.70 -3.37
CA ALA A 120 4.29 -7.67 -3.26
C ALA A 120 2.90 -7.06 -3.58
N VAL A 121 2.67 -5.81 -3.16
CA VAL A 121 1.42 -5.11 -3.50
C VAL A 121 1.38 -4.76 -4.99
N ALA A 122 2.49 -4.28 -5.54
CA ALA A 122 2.60 -3.97 -6.97
C ALA A 122 2.35 -5.21 -7.84
N ASP A 123 2.95 -6.36 -7.50
CA ASP A 123 2.74 -7.65 -8.17
C ASP A 123 1.28 -8.08 -8.12
N SER A 124 0.64 -7.95 -6.96
CA SER A 124 -0.79 -8.27 -6.81
C SER A 124 -1.66 -7.40 -7.72
N MET A 125 -1.37 -6.10 -7.78
CA MET A 125 -2.10 -5.16 -8.65
C MET A 125 -1.82 -5.45 -10.12
N TYR A 126 -0.57 -5.71 -10.49
CA TYR A 126 -0.20 -6.09 -11.85
C TYR A 126 -0.84 -7.43 -12.27
N ALA A 127 -0.90 -8.40 -11.36
CA ALA A 127 -1.55 -9.68 -11.62
C ALA A 127 -3.04 -9.54 -11.93
N GLU A 128 -3.73 -8.59 -11.28
CA GLU A 128 -5.16 -8.32 -11.50
C GLU A 128 -5.40 -7.46 -12.74
N PHE A 129 -4.71 -6.32 -12.87
CA PHE A 129 -5.02 -5.31 -13.88
C PHE A 129 -4.25 -5.49 -15.19
N LYS A 130 -3.08 -6.12 -15.16
CA LYS A 130 -2.16 -6.30 -16.32
C LYS A 130 -1.70 -4.98 -16.97
N GLU A 131 -1.75 -3.88 -16.22
CA GLU A 131 -1.31 -2.58 -16.70
C GLU A 131 0.16 -2.32 -16.30
N PRO A 132 1.03 -1.86 -17.24
CA PRO A 132 2.44 -1.57 -16.95
C PRO A 132 2.66 -0.59 -15.79
N LEU A 133 1.66 0.24 -15.51
CA LEU A 133 1.65 1.18 -14.38
C LEU A 133 1.95 0.49 -13.04
N TYR A 134 1.46 -0.72 -12.87
CA TYR A 134 1.58 -1.50 -11.63
C TYR A 134 2.76 -2.48 -11.63
N ALA A 135 3.42 -2.69 -12.78
CA ALA A 135 4.55 -3.62 -12.85
C ALA A 135 5.73 -3.10 -12.01
N PRO A 136 6.30 -3.90 -11.09
CA PRO A 136 7.50 -3.50 -10.37
C PRO A 136 8.65 -3.17 -11.32
N PRO A 137 9.34 -2.02 -11.14
CA PRO A 137 10.55 -1.73 -11.91
C PRO A 137 11.67 -2.73 -11.55
N PRO A 138 12.54 -3.09 -12.49
CA PRO A 138 13.67 -3.99 -12.24
C PRO A 138 14.56 -3.58 -11.06
N LEU A 139 14.75 -2.28 -10.83
CA LEU A 139 15.51 -1.78 -9.69
C LEU A 139 14.88 -2.22 -8.36
N LEU A 140 13.54 -2.15 -8.23
CA LEU A 140 12.85 -2.55 -7.01
C LEU A 140 13.10 -4.04 -6.71
N SER A 141 12.88 -4.90 -7.71
CA SER A 141 13.08 -6.35 -7.54
C SER A 141 14.52 -6.70 -7.18
N ARG A 142 15.50 -6.06 -7.83
CA ARG A 142 16.92 -6.26 -7.50
C ARG A 142 17.28 -5.81 -6.09
N MET A 143 16.69 -4.71 -5.61
CA MET A 143 16.89 -4.24 -4.24
C MET A 143 16.31 -5.24 -3.23
N VAL A 144 15.11 -5.76 -3.49
CA VAL A 144 14.47 -6.77 -2.64
C VAL A 144 15.30 -8.06 -2.61
N GLU A 145 15.73 -8.57 -3.77
CA GLU A 145 16.63 -9.73 -3.88
C GLU A 145 17.95 -9.54 -3.13
N ALA A 146 18.49 -8.31 -3.14
CA ALA A 146 19.72 -7.96 -2.43
C ALA A 146 19.51 -7.74 -0.92
N GLY A 147 18.30 -7.86 -0.40
CA GLY A 147 17.99 -7.62 1.00
C GLY A 147 18.00 -6.15 1.42
N LEU A 148 17.97 -5.22 0.47
CA LEU A 148 17.90 -3.77 0.70
C LEU A 148 16.42 -3.38 0.91
N LEU A 149 15.85 -3.73 2.07
CA LEU A 149 14.40 -3.68 2.31
C LEU A 149 13.93 -2.38 2.99
N GLY A 150 14.79 -1.36 3.06
CA GLY A 150 14.47 -0.07 3.68
C GLY A 150 14.84 0.00 5.16
N ARG A 151 14.11 0.82 5.92
CA ARG A 151 14.42 1.14 7.33
C ARG A 151 14.53 -0.08 8.23
N LYS A 152 13.72 -1.11 8.01
CA LYS A 152 13.70 -2.32 8.85
C LYS A 152 15.00 -3.12 8.84
N VAL A 153 15.82 -2.94 7.80
CA VAL A 153 17.16 -3.56 7.68
C VAL A 153 18.29 -2.51 7.70
N GLY A 154 17.97 -1.24 7.94
CA GLY A 154 18.92 -0.13 8.00
C GLY A 154 19.34 0.41 6.63
N ARG A 155 18.88 -0.14 5.52
CA ARG A 155 19.24 0.29 4.16
C ARG A 155 18.14 -0.03 3.14
N GLY A 156 17.87 0.94 2.30
CA GLY A 156 17.02 0.85 1.12
C GLY A 156 17.51 1.83 0.06
N PHE A 157 16.65 2.70 -0.45
CA PHE A 157 17.07 3.84 -1.27
C PHE A 157 17.99 4.79 -0.50
N PHE A 158 17.76 4.89 0.80
CA PHE A 158 18.60 5.66 1.73
C PHE A 158 19.30 4.75 2.73
N ASN A 159 20.35 5.32 3.37
CA ASN A 159 21.07 4.64 4.45
C ASN A 159 20.54 5.11 5.80
N TYR A 160 20.07 4.18 6.63
CA TYR A 160 19.54 4.40 7.99
C TYR A 160 20.43 3.80 9.09
N ALA A 161 21.56 3.14 8.70
CA ALA A 161 22.52 2.64 9.66
C ALA A 161 23.17 3.84 10.38
N LYS A 162 23.19 3.78 11.73
CA LYS A 162 23.91 4.74 12.58
C LYS A 162 25.36 4.37 12.68
#